data_92f7f0b9899c632ece76bd1ed12937f5
#
_entry.id   92f7f0b9899c632ece76bd1ed12937f5
#
_cell.length_a   1.000
_cell.length_b   1.000
_cell.length_c   1.000
_cell.angle_alpha   90.00
_cell.angle_beta   90.00
_cell.angle_gamma   90.00
#
_symmetry.space_group_name_H-M   'P 1'
#
loop_
_entity.id
_entity.type
_entity.pdbx_description
1 polymer ?
#
loop_
_entity_poly.entity_id
_entity_poly.type
_entity_poly.pdbx_seq_one_letter_code
_entity_poly.pdbx_strand_id
1 'polypeptide(L)'
;NCEGKAILVLGVSYRQDVGDTRHSPAETLVRTLEIRGAQVTSYDPFVQYWKEMDRSLPAELPAAEGVDAVVFATPHREFQVLDVPKWLGDSCPVILDTVNVMTDKCRKLCRKAGIQVESVGRGDGL
;
A
#
# COMPACT_ATOMS: atom_id res chain seq x y z
N ASN A 1 -15.37 -6.34 -5.93
CA ASN A 1 -16.11 -5.91 -4.76
C ASN A 1 -15.20 -5.86 -3.52
N CYS A 2 -15.09 -4.71 -2.89
CA CYS A 2 -14.22 -4.53 -1.72
C CYS A 2 -14.99 -4.48 -0.39
N GLU A 3 -16.28 -4.68 -0.41
CA GLU A 3 -17.07 -4.64 0.82
C GLU A 3 -16.60 -5.69 1.82
N GLY A 4 -16.32 -5.27 3.05
CA GLY A 4 -15.81 -6.14 4.11
C GLY A 4 -14.35 -6.56 3.98
N LYS A 5 -13.67 -6.14 2.92
CA LYS A 5 -12.26 -6.49 2.71
C LYS A 5 -11.35 -5.61 3.55
N ALA A 6 -10.28 -6.21 4.07
CA ALA A 6 -9.25 -5.49 4.80
C ALA A 6 -8.17 -5.06 3.81
N ILE A 7 -7.99 -3.75 3.67
CA ILE A 7 -7.04 -3.19 2.71
C ILE A 7 -6.01 -2.36 3.46
N LEU A 8 -4.73 -2.60 3.17
CA LEU A 8 -3.63 -1.85 3.74
C LEU A 8 -3.06 -0.93 2.67
N VAL A 9 -3.13 0.39 2.91
CA VAL A 9 -2.59 1.39 2.00
C VAL A 9 -1.26 1.88 2.56
N LEU A 10 -0.20 1.69 1.80
CA LEU A 10 1.16 2.05 2.21
C LEU A 10 1.58 3.33 1.50
N GLY A 11 1.66 4.40 2.27
CA GLY A 11 2.00 5.73 1.79
C GLY A 11 0.77 6.62 1.66
N VAL A 12 0.75 7.71 2.42
CA VAL A 12 -0.32 8.70 2.33
C VAL A 12 0.23 10.08 2.01
N SER A 13 1.54 10.18 1.79
CA SER A 13 2.20 11.43 1.46
C SER A 13 2.07 11.74 -0.02
N TYR A 14 2.18 13.02 -0.36
CA TYR A 14 2.16 13.46 -1.75
C TYR A 14 3.39 12.97 -2.52
N ARG A 15 4.56 12.97 -1.86
CA ARG A 15 5.82 12.63 -2.52
C ARG A 15 6.65 11.69 -1.64
N GLN A 16 7.61 11.03 -2.30
CA GLN A 16 8.56 10.13 -1.68
C GLN A 16 9.35 10.84 -0.57
N ASP A 17 9.46 10.17 0.58
CA ASP A 17 10.33 10.52 1.71
C ASP A 17 10.08 11.91 2.29
N VAL A 18 8.86 12.40 2.17
CA VAL A 18 8.39 13.61 2.87
C VAL A 18 7.05 13.34 3.50
N GLY A 19 6.72 14.08 4.55
CA GLY A 19 5.47 13.89 5.30
C GLY A 19 4.34 14.81 4.87
N ASP A 20 4.38 15.32 3.65
CA ASP A 20 3.37 16.25 3.16
C ASP A 20 2.18 15.47 2.60
N THR A 21 1.04 15.56 3.30
CA THR A 21 -0.18 14.84 2.92
C THR A 21 -1.15 15.69 2.09
N ARG A 22 -0.81 16.95 1.82
CA ARG A 22 -1.67 17.82 1.02
C ARG A 22 -1.75 17.30 -0.41
N HIS A 23 -2.96 17.26 -0.96
CA HIS A 23 -3.20 16.81 -2.34
C HIS A 23 -2.70 15.39 -2.62
N SER A 24 -2.63 14.55 -1.59
CA SER A 24 -2.20 13.16 -1.76
C SER A 24 -3.28 12.36 -2.49
N PRO A 25 -2.91 11.59 -3.54
CA PRO A 25 -3.86 10.69 -4.18
C PRO A 25 -4.42 9.63 -3.23
N ALA A 26 -3.68 9.31 -2.17
CA ALA A 26 -4.13 8.32 -1.19
C ALA A 26 -5.42 8.73 -0.49
N GLU A 27 -5.65 10.02 -0.30
CA GLU A 27 -6.89 10.48 0.32
C GLU A 27 -8.11 10.07 -0.50
N THR A 28 -8.09 10.34 -1.80
CA THR A 28 -9.18 9.95 -2.69
C THR A 28 -9.35 8.44 -2.72
N LEU A 29 -8.24 7.72 -2.79
CA LEU A 29 -8.26 6.26 -2.80
C LEU A 29 -8.91 5.71 -1.54
N VAL A 30 -8.47 6.15 -0.38
CA VAL A 30 -8.98 5.63 0.89
C VAL A 30 -10.46 5.99 1.07
N ARG A 31 -10.84 7.23 0.77
CA ARG A 31 -12.25 7.62 0.86
C ARG A 31 -13.13 6.77 -0.05
N THR A 32 -12.68 6.53 -1.28
CA THR A 32 -13.43 5.71 -2.23
C THR A 32 -13.58 4.27 -1.74
N LEU A 33 -12.50 3.69 -1.22
CA LEU A 33 -12.54 2.32 -0.71
C LEU A 33 -13.48 2.20 0.49
N GLU A 34 -13.43 3.17 1.39
CA GLU A 34 -14.29 3.13 2.58
C GLU A 34 -15.76 3.32 2.23
N ILE A 35 -16.06 4.19 1.27
CA ILE A 35 -17.44 4.35 0.77
C ILE A 35 -17.96 3.02 0.23
N ARG A 36 -17.09 2.23 -0.38
CA ARG A 36 -17.45 0.92 -0.94
C ARG A 36 -17.44 -0.20 0.10
N GLY A 37 -17.26 0.14 1.36
CA GLY A 37 -17.37 -0.82 2.45
C GLY A 37 -16.09 -1.50 2.88
N ALA A 38 -14.94 -1.11 2.33
CA ALA A 38 -13.66 -1.69 2.74
C ALA A 38 -13.24 -1.17 4.12
N GLN A 39 -12.52 -2.01 4.84
CA GLN A 39 -11.86 -1.63 6.08
C GLN A 39 -10.43 -1.29 5.75
N VAL A 40 -10.09 0.01 5.79
CA VAL A 40 -8.79 0.47 5.33
C VAL A 40 -7.91 0.84 6.51
N THR A 41 -6.71 0.28 6.54
CA THR A 41 -5.62 0.72 7.40
C THR A 41 -4.59 1.40 6.52
N SER A 42 -4.10 2.56 6.95
CA SER A 42 -3.08 3.29 6.20
C SER A 42 -1.82 3.39 7.06
N TYR A 43 -0.66 3.39 6.41
CA TYR A 43 0.61 3.54 7.09
C TYR A 43 1.54 4.40 6.23
N ASP A 44 2.31 5.28 6.91
CA ASP A 44 3.30 6.10 6.24
C ASP A 44 4.42 6.39 7.25
N PRO A 45 5.68 6.08 6.92
CA PRO A 45 6.78 6.28 7.87
C PRO A 45 7.03 7.73 8.24
N PHE A 46 6.48 8.69 7.48
CA PHE A 46 6.67 10.12 7.72
C PHE A 46 5.43 10.79 8.29
N VAL A 47 4.34 10.06 8.52
CA VAL A 47 3.07 10.64 8.96
C VAL A 47 2.53 9.86 10.15
N GLN A 48 2.44 10.50 11.31
CA GLN A 48 1.84 9.89 12.50
C GLN A 48 0.35 10.24 12.61
N TYR A 49 -0.03 11.41 12.13
CA TYR A 49 -1.41 11.85 12.12
C TYR A 49 -1.75 12.39 10.74
N TRP A 50 -2.76 11.80 10.13
CA TRP A 50 -3.21 12.18 8.79
C TRP A 50 -4.37 13.15 8.92
N LYS A 51 -4.05 14.46 8.85
CA LYS A 51 -5.02 15.50 9.20
C LYS A 51 -6.21 15.58 8.24
N GLU A 52 -5.98 15.34 6.93
CA GLU A 52 -7.07 15.38 5.95
C GLU A 52 -8.10 14.29 6.20
N MET A 53 -7.71 13.20 6.81
CA MET A 53 -8.59 12.09 7.14
C MET A 53 -8.94 12.04 8.63
N ASP A 54 -8.37 12.96 9.43
CA ASP A 54 -8.59 13.06 10.88
C ASP A 54 -8.39 11.71 11.57
N ARG A 55 -7.24 11.09 11.35
CA ARG A 55 -6.93 9.81 12.00
C ARG A 55 -5.44 9.66 12.24
N SER A 56 -5.13 8.98 13.34
CA SER A 56 -3.75 8.59 13.65
C SER A 56 -3.39 7.35 12.86
N LEU A 57 -2.14 7.26 12.45
CA LEU A 57 -1.63 6.10 11.72
C LEU A 57 -0.74 5.26 12.62
N PRO A 58 -0.60 3.95 12.33
CA PRO A 58 0.32 3.10 13.08
C PRO A 58 1.75 3.67 13.06
N ALA A 59 2.46 3.52 14.16
CA ALA A 59 3.83 4.00 14.27
C ALA A 59 4.82 3.12 13.48
N GLU A 60 4.45 1.86 13.27
CA GLU A 60 5.29 0.91 12.56
C GLU A 60 4.50 0.22 11.47
N LEU A 61 5.21 -0.34 10.48
CA LEU A 61 4.58 -1.06 9.39
C LEU A 61 3.72 -2.21 9.94
N PRO A 62 2.41 -2.20 9.67
CA PRO A 62 1.55 -3.29 10.14
C PRO A 62 1.92 -4.63 9.50
N ALA A 63 1.64 -5.72 10.21
CA ALA A 63 1.79 -7.05 9.64
C ALA A 63 0.77 -7.26 8.53
N ALA A 64 1.10 -8.12 7.59
CA ALA A 64 0.21 -8.44 6.47
C ALA A 64 -0.86 -9.46 6.81
N GLU A 65 -0.82 -10.03 8.03
CA GLU A 65 -1.78 -11.05 8.43
C GLU A 65 -3.20 -10.51 8.40
N GLY A 66 -4.10 -11.25 7.80
CA GLY A 66 -5.51 -10.87 7.72
C GLY A 66 -5.83 -9.80 6.68
N VAL A 67 -4.85 -9.35 5.92
CA VAL A 67 -5.04 -8.32 4.90
C VAL A 67 -5.42 -8.98 3.58
N ASP A 68 -6.46 -8.46 2.94
CA ASP A 68 -6.93 -8.98 1.65
C ASP A 68 -6.21 -8.32 0.48
N ALA A 69 -5.80 -7.06 0.62
CA ALA A 69 -5.09 -6.34 -0.43
C ALA A 69 -4.12 -5.34 0.17
N VAL A 70 -2.98 -5.16 -0.50
CA VAL A 70 -1.97 -4.16 -0.13
C VAL A 70 -1.81 -3.22 -1.32
N VAL A 71 -1.89 -1.92 -1.07
CA VAL A 71 -1.72 -0.90 -2.10
C VAL A 71 -0.50 -0.05 -1.75
N PHE A 72 0.50 -0.04 -2.62
CA PHE A 72 1.62 0.90 -2.49
C PHE A 72 1.21 2.20 -3.19
N ALA A 73 1.07 3.28 -2.42
CA ALA A 73 0.56 4.55 -2.93
C ALA A 73 1.57 5.69 -2.91
N THR A 74 2.66 5.56 -2.16
CA THR A 74 3.78 6.50 -2.17
C THR A 74 5.08 5.69 -2.21
N PRO A 75 6.04 6.03 -3.09
CA PRO A 75 7.25 5.22 -3.24
C PRO A 75 8.33 5.56 -2.22
N HIS A 76 7.98 5.56 -0.93
CA HIS A 76 8.96 5.80 0.13
C HIS A 76 10.07 4.76 0.09
N ARG A 77 11.28 5.19 0.49
CA ARG A 77 12.43 4.29 0.50
C ARG A 77 12.18 3.06 1.37
N GLU A 78 11.46 3.22 2.47
CA GLU A 78 11.13 2.07 3.32
C GLU A 78 10.45 0.97 2.53
N PHE A 79 9.56 1.32 1.59
CA PHE A 79 8.86 0.33 0.78
C PHE A 79 9.74 -0.20 -0.35
N GLN A 80 10.65 0.64 -0.86
CA GLN A 80 11.56 0.21 -1.94
C GLN A 80 12.51 -0.88 -1.46
N VAL A 81 12.93 -0.82 -0.20
CA VAL A 81 13.88 -1.79 0.37
C VAL A 81 13.19 -2.90 1.15
N LEU A 82 11.87 -2.87 1.24
CA LEU A 82 11.11 -3.88 1.98
C LEU A 82 11.24 -5.24 1.30
N ASP A 83 11.58 -6.25 2.09
CA ASP A 83 11.55 -7.64 1.63
C ASP A 83 10.10 -8.11 1.68
N VAL A 84 9.36 -7.87 0.60
CA VAL A 84 7.92 -8.11 0.57
C VAL A 84 7.57 -9.58 0.83
N PRO A 85 8.23 -10.57 0.18
CA PRO A 85 7.91 -11.96 0.48
C PRO A 85 8.08 -12.32 1.94
N LYS A 86 9.13 -11.82 2.57
CA LYS A 86 9.39 -12.08 4.00
C LYS A 86 8.34 -11.41 4.87
N TRP A 87 8.00 -10.16 4.56
CA TRP A 87 6.98 -9.41 5.30
C TRP A 87 5.62 -10.09 5.21
N LEU A 88 5.27 -10.63 4.05
CA LEU A 88 4.00 -11.31 3.85
C LEU A 88 3.90 -12.60 4.68
N GLY A 89 5.01 -13.31 4.87
CA GLY A 89 4.97 -14.60 5.56
C GLY A 89 4.07 -15.58 4.81
N ASP A 90 3.08 -16.12 5.52
CA ASP A 90 2.10 -17.03 4.93
C ASP A 90 0.88 -16.30 4.37
N SER A 91 0.85 -14.98 4.48
CA SER A 91 -0.26 -14.17 3.97
C SER A 91 -0.24 -14.11 2.45
N CYS A 92 -1.40 -14.02 1.84
CA CYS A 92 -1.52 -14.07 0.39
C CYS A 92 -2.46 -12.98 -0.13
N PRO A 93 -2.22 -11.70 0.23
CA PRO A 93 -3.06 -10.61 -0.28
C PRO A 93 -2.78 -10.36 -1.76
N VAL A 94 -3.72 -9.67 -2.40
CA VAL A 94 -3.43 -9.07 -3.71
C VAL A 94 -2.57 -7.84 -3.47
N ILE A 95 -1.51 -7.66 -4.25
CA ILE A 95 -0.65 -6.49 -4.16
C ILE A 95 -0.88 -5.61 -5.38
N LEU A 96 -1.17 -4.34 -5.13
CA LEU A 96 -1.33 -3.34 -6.17
C LEU A 96 -0.24 -2.29 -5.98
N ASP A 97 0.69 -2.23 -6.94
CA ASP A 97 1.80 -1.29 -6.92
C ASP A 97 1.49 -0.15 -7.88
N THR A 98 0.97 0.96 -7.35
CA THR A 98 0.57 2.10 -8.16
C THR A 98 1.73 3.05 -8.47
N VAL A 99 2.87 2.87 -7.80
CA VAL A 99 3.99 3.82 -7.88
C VAL A 99 5.30 3.16 -8.29
N ASN A 100 5.21 1.92 -8.75
CA ASN A 100 6.37 1.18 -9.25
C ASN A 100 7.49 1.08 -8.21
N VAL A 101 7.12 0.78 -6.98
CA VAL A 101 8.07 0.71 -5.86
C VAL A 101 8.74 -0.66 -5.78
N MET A 102 8.08 -1.72 -6.25
CA MET A 102 8.62 -3.06 -6.20
C MET A 102 9.61 -3.28 -7.34
N THR A 103 10.75 -3.91 -7.03
CA THR A 103 11.73 -4.29 -8.05
C THR A 103 11.21 -5.49 -8.85
N ASP A 104 11.76 -5.71 -10.04
CA ASP A 104 11.39 -6.87 -10.85
C ASP A 104 11.68 -8.17 -10.11
N LYS A 105 12.80 -8.21 -9.39
CA LYS A 105 13.15 -9.39 -8.59
C LYS A 105 12.10 -9.66 -7.53
N CYS A 106 11.67 -8.62 -6.83
CA CYS A 106 10.66 -8.74 -5.78
C CYS A 106 9.33 -9.22 -6.35
N ARG A 107 8.91 -8.68 -7.51
CA ARG A 107 7.69 -9.10 -8.18
C ARG A 107 7.75 -10.58 -8.56
N LYS A 108 8.87 -11.00 -9.12
CA LYS A 108 9.04 -12.41 -9.52
C LYS A 108 8.97 -13.34 -8.32
N LEU A 109 9.61 -12.97 -7.21
CA LEU A 109 9.57 -13.77 -6.01
C LEU A 109 8.16 -13.88 -5.45
N CYS A 110 7.41 -12.79 -5.44
CA CYS A 110 6.03 -12.81 -4.98
C CYS A 110 5.16 -13.69 -5.87
N ARG A 111 5.26 -13.54 -7.18
CA ARG A 111 4.47 -14.34 -8.12
C ARG A 111 4.81 -15.81 -8.02
N LYS A 112 6.08 -16.14 -7.83
CA LYS A 112 6.52 -17.52 -7.64
C LYS A 112 5.92 -18.13 -6.38
N ALA A 113 5.69 -17.31 -5.36
CA ALA A 113 5.04 -17.75 -4.13
C ALA A 113 3.51 -17.78 -4.22
N GLY A 114 2.95 -17.51 -5.40
CA GLY A 114 1.49 -17.53 -5.59
C GLY A 114 0.79 -16.21 -5.28
N ILE A 115 1.55 -15.14 -5.07
CA ILE A 115 0.99 -13.83 -4.76
C ILE A 115 0.63 -13.11 -6.06
N GLN A 116 -0.60 -12.61 -6.16
CA GLN A 116 -1.02 -11.80 -7.29
C GLN A 116 -0.46 -10.39 -7.12
N VAL A 117 0.33 -9.92 -8.10
CA VAL A 117 0.93 -8.60 -8.09
C VAL A 117 0.51 -7.88 -9.36
N GLU A 118 -0.15 -6.73 -9.19
CA GLU A 118 -0.58 -5.87 -10.29
C GLU A 118 0.15 -4.53 -10.20
N SER A 119 0.49 -3.97 -11.33
CA SER A 119 1.13 -2.65 -11.41
C SER A 119 0.24 -1.72 -12.20
N VAL A 120 0.10 -0.49 -11.71
CA VAL A 120 -0.75 0.54 -12.33
C VAL A 120 0.12 1.74 -12.66
N GLY A 121 -0.13 2.35 -13.80
CA GLY A 121 0.61 3.55 -14.20
C GLY A 121 1.95 3.29 -14.84
N ARG A 122 2.31 2.03 -15.06
CA ARG A 122 3.51 1.67 -15.82
C ARG A 122 3.15 1.55 -17.29
N GLY A 123 3.98 2.10 -18.14
CA GLY A 123 3.76 1.98 -19.57
C GLY A 123 4.21 0.64 -20.15
N ASP A 124 4.88 -0.17 -19.39
CA ASP A 124 5.55 -1.36 -19.87
C ASP A 124 4.65 -2.58 -19.99
N GLY A 125 3.41 -2.48 -19.58
CA GLY A 125 2.43 -3.54 -19.77
C GLY A 125 1.58 -3.34 -20.99
N LEU A 126 1.89 -2.35 -21.75
CA LEU A 126 1.10 -1.97 -22.92
C LEU A 126 1.54 -2.73 -24.15
#